data_892a257365964b1c4304ede412161b15
#
_entry.id   892a257365964b1c4304ede412161b15
#
_cell.length_a   1.000
_cell.length_b   1.000
_cell.length_c   1.000
_cell.angle_alpha   90.00
_cell.angle_beta   90.00
_cell.angle_gamma   90.00
#
_symmetry.space_group_name_H-M   'P 1'
#
loop_
_entity.id
_entity.type
_entity.pdbx_description
1 polymer ?
#
loop_
_entity_poly.entity_id
_entity_poly.type
_entity_poly.pdbx_seq_one_letter_code
_entity_poly.pdbx_strand_id
1 'polypeptide(L)' 'MEIEKEINVLKKSIKELEQLVEELIASLEAQKLRVSNKEKIISQLKEEVRINVEKIDQIIEEYHANT' A
#
# COMPACT_ATOMS: atom_id res chain seq x y z
N MET A 1 31.84 -36.83 11.92
CA MET A 1 30.69 -37.66 12.22
C MET A 1 29.46 -37.19 11.48
N GLU A 2 28.60 -38.08 11.11
CA GLU A 2 27.37 -37.77 10.36
C GLU A 2 26.43 -36.81 11.11
N ILE A 3 26.32 -36.99 12.44
CA ILE A 3 25.46 -36.16 13.28
C ILE A 3 25.88 -34.68 13.23
N GLU A 4 27.17 -34.39 13.27
CA GLU A 4 27.70 -33.06 13.20
C GLU A 4 27.41 -32.40 11.83
N LYS A 5 27.52 -33.19 10.76
CA LYS A 5 27.18 -32.71 9.41
C LYS A 5 25.70 -32.41 9.28
N GLU A 6 24.85 -33.26 9.83
CA GLU A 6 23.40 -33.07 9.83
C GLU A 6 23.02 -31.83 10.63
N ILE A 7 23.63 -31.60 11.78
CA ILE A 7 23.41 -30.40 12.58
C ILE A 7 23.81 -29.15 11.83
N ASN A 8 24.96 -29.19 11.14
CA ASN A 8 25.44 -28.05 10.37
C ASN A 8 24.54 -27.74 9.18
N VAL A 9 24.04 -28.76 8.51
CA VAL A 9 23.08 -28.59 7.41
C VAL A 9 21.78 -27.97 7.93
N LEU A 10 21.28 -28.45 9.07
CA LEU A 10 20.06 -27.89 9.69
C LEU A 10 20.25 -26.44 10.11
N LYS A 11 21.38 -26.10 10.71
CA LYS A 11 21.70 -24.72 11.07
C LYS A 11 21.74 -23.79 9.87
N LYS A 12 22.31 -24.26 8.78
CA LYS A 12 22.36 -23.51 7.53
C LYS A 12 20.95 -23.28 6.96
N SER A 13 20.13 -24.35 6.96
CA SER A 13 18.74 -24.27 6.52
C SER A 13 17.92 -23.28 7.35
N ILE A 14 18.12 -23.28 8.68
CA ILE A 14 17.46 -22.35 9.60
C ILE A 14 17.83 -20.91 9.26
N LYS A 15 19.11 -20.63 9.04
CA LYS A 15 19.56 -19.29 8.66
C LYS A 15 18.96 -18.82 7.34
N GLU A 16 18.90 -19.73 6.35
CA GLU A 16 18.30 -19.42 5.06
C GLU A 16 16.80 -19.09 5.20
N LEU A 17 16.10 -19.86 6.03
CA LEU A 17 14.68 -19.60 6.31
C LEU A 17 14.47 -18.30 7.05
N GLU A 18 15.30 -17.98 8.04
CA GLU A 18 15.24 -16.70 8.76
C GLU A 18 15.42 -15.53 7.80
N GLN A 19 16.38 -15.64 6.89
CA GLN A 19 16.62 -14.60 5.89
C GLN A 19 15.42 -14.42 4.95
N LEU A 20 14.82 -15.51 4.51
CA LEU A 20 13.62 -15.47 3.67
C LEU A 20 12.44 -14.82 4.41
N VAL A 21 12.26 -15.12 5.68
CA VAL A 21 11.23 -14.51 6.51
C VAL A 21 11.46 -13.01 6.63
N GLU A 22 12.69 -12.58 6.88
CA GLU A 22 13.03 -11.15 6.95
C GLU A 22 12.76 -10.43 5.64
N GLU A 23 13.10 -11.04 4.51
CA GLU A 23 12.82 -10.50 3.18
C GLU A 23 11.32 -10.38 2.92
N LEU A 24 10.55 -11.40 3.32
CA LEU A 24 9.09 -11.38 3.20
C LEU A 24 8.46 -10.28 4.05
N ILE A 25 8.93 -10.11 5.28
CA ILE A 25 8.44 -9.04 6.16
C ILE A 25 8.71 -7.68 5.55
N ALA A 26 9.93 -7.45 5.06
CA ALA A 26 10.28 -6.19 4.40
C ALA A 26 9.42 -5.93 3.16
N SER A 27 9.15 -6.96 2.36
CA SER A 27 8.28 -6.86 1.19
C SER A 27 6.83 -6.51 1.58
N LEU A 28 6.30 -7.14 2.63
CA LEU A 28 4.96 -6.85 3.13
C LEU A 28 4.83 -5.43 3.65
N GLU A 29 5.83 -4.94 4.36
CA GLU A 29 5.86 -3.56 4.85
C GLU A 29 5.89 -2.56 3.70
N ALA A 30 6.68 -2.82 2.67
CA ALA A 30 6.72 -1.99 1.47
C ALA A 30 5.38 -1.96 0.75
N GLN A 31 4.71 -3.11 0.61
CA GLN A 31 3.38 -3.20 0.01
C GLN A 31 2.33 -2.46 0.83
N LYS A 32 2.39 -2.59 2.15
CA LYS A 32 1.49 -1.89 3.07
C LYS A 32 1.62 -0.39 2.92
N LEU A 33 2.85 0.11 2.78
CA LEU A 33 3.10 1.53 2.57
C LEU A 33 2.52 2.00 1.23
N ARG A 34 2.69 1.21 0.16
CA ARG A 34 2.10 1.51 -1.16
C ARG A 34 0.59 1.61 -1.10
N VAL A 35 -0.06 0.66 -0.42
CA VAL A 35 -1.51 0.67 -0.24
C VAL A 35 -1.94 1.92 0.51
N SER A 36 -1.27 2.26 1.60
CA SER A 36 -1.56 3.47 2.38
C SER A 36 -1.43 4.73 1.52
N ASN A 37 -0.39 4.84 0.71
CA ASN A 37 -0.20 5.97 -0.19
C ASN A 37 -1.30 6.06 -1.26
N LYS A 38 -1.71 4.92 -1.81
CA LYS A 38 -2.81 4.87 -2.78
C LYS A 38 -4.14 5.28 -2.16
N GLU A 39 -4.39 4.89 -0.91
CA GLU A 39 -5.58 5.30 -0.17
C GLU A 39 -5.65 6.81 0.02
N LYS A 40 -4.50 7.44 0.33
CA LYS A 40 -4.40 8.90 0.44
C LYS A 40 -4.72 9.59 -0.89
N ILE A 41 -4.18 9.08 -1.99
CA ILE A 41 -4.43 9.60 -3.33
C ILE A 41 -5.91 9.48 -3.67
N ILE A 42 -6.53 8.34 -3.40
CA ILE A 42 -7.95 8.11 -3.64
C ILE A 42 -8.80 9.11 -2.84
N SER A 43 -8.47 9.34 -1.58
CA SER A 43 -9.16 10.31 -0.74
C SER A 43 -9.04 11.74 -1.30
N GLN A 44 -7.85 12.12 -1.76
CA GLN A 44 -7.62 13.42 -2.39
C GLN A 44 -8.42 13.57 -3.69
N LEU A 45 -8.44 12.55 -4.52
CA LEU A 45 -9.21 12.56 -5.77
C LEU A 45 -10.71 12.65 -5.52
N LYS A 46 -11.22 11.94 -4.52
CA LYS A 46 -12.63 12.03 -4.12
C LYS A 46 -12.99 13.44 -3.67
N GLU A 47 -12.11 14.09 -2.91
CA GLU A 47 -12.33 15.47 -2.48
C GLU A 47 -12.30 16.45 -3.64
N GLU A 48 -11.40 16.30 -4.60
CA GLU A 48 -11.36 17.12 -5.81
C GLU A 48 -12.61 16.96 -6.65
N VAL A 49 -13.09 15.73 -6.80
CA VAL A 49 -14.35 15.47 -7.52
C VAL A 49 -15.52 16.14 -6.80
N ARG A 50 -15.59 16.04 -5.49
CA ARG A 50 -16.63 16.67 -4.68
C ARG A 50 -16.65 18.19 -4.90
N ILE A 51 -15.48 18.82 -4.82
CA ILE A 51 -15.34 20.27 -5.01
C ILE A 51 -15.75 20.66 -6.44
N ASN A 52 -15.32 19.90 -7.43
CA ASN A 52 -15.66 20.19 -8.82
C ASN A 52 -17.15 20.04 -9.10
N VAL A 53 -17.80 19.04 -8.51
CA VAL A 53 -19.25 18.88 -8.62
C VAL A 53 -19.98 20.05 -7.99
N GLU A 54 -19.56 20.52 -6.83
CA GLU A 54 -20.14 21.70 -6.18
C GLU A 54 -20.00 22.96 -7.04
N LYS A 55 -18.83 23.15 -7.66
CA LYS A 55 -18.61 24.29 -8.57
C LYS A 55 -19.53 24.23 -9.79
N ILE A 56 -19.69 23.07 -10.36
CA ILE A 56 -20.59 22.85 -11.51
C ILE A 56 -22.02 23.15 -11.10
N ASP A 57 -22.48 22.66 -9.97
CA ASP A 57 -23.81 22.93 -9.44
C ASP A 57 -24.06 24.40 -9.22
N GLN A 58 -23.08 25.12 -8.65
CA GLN A 58 -23.17 26.58 -8.47
C GLN A 58 -23.29 27.32 -9.80
N ILE A 59 -22.53 26.93 -10.81
CA ILE A 59 -22.58 27.53 -12.14
C ILE A 59 -23.97 27.31 -12.76
N ILE A 60 -24.52 26.10 -12.63
CA ILE A 60 -25.85 25.76 -13.13
C ILE A 60 -26.91 26.60 -12.42
N GLU A 61 -26.85 26.75 -11.10
CA GLU A 61 -27.75 27.54 -10.31
C GLU A 61 -27.71 29.04 -10.74
N GLU A 62 -26.51 29.57 -10.92
CA GLU A 62 -26.35 30.96 -11.40
C GLU A 62 -26.92 31.18 -12.79
N TYR A 63 -26.69 30.19 -13.67
CA TYR A 63 -27.26 30.25 -15.02
C TYR A 63 -28.78 30.26 -14.98
N HIS A 64 -29.40 29.40 -14.19
CA HIS A 64 -30.85 29.34 -14.05
C HIS A 64 -31.42 30.59 -13.34
N ALA A 65 -30.70 31.13 -12.37
CA ALA A 65 -31.13 32.33 -11.68
C ALA A 65 -31.14 33.59 -12.59
N ASN A 66 -30.26 33.63 -13.59
CA ASN A 66 -30.13 34.75 -14.51
C ASN A 66 -31.02 34.64 -15.76
N THR A 67 -31.65 33.51 -15.94
CA THR A 67 -32.59 33.31 -17.05
C THR A 67 -34.04 33.39 -16.61
#